data_77ab4f354b93421d76f918c62d0233ad
#
_entry.id   77ab4f354b93421d76f918c62d0233ad
#
_cell.length_a   1.000
_cell.length_b   1.000
_cell.length_c   1.000
_cell.angle_alpha   90.00
_cell.angle_beta   90.00
_cell.angle_gamma   90.00
#
_symmetry.space_group_name_H-M   'P 1'
#
loop_
_entity.id
_entity.type
_entity.pdbx_description
1 polymer ?
#
loop_
_entity_poly.entity_id
_entity_poly.type
_entity_poly.pdbx_seq_one_letter_code
_entity_poly.pdbx_strand_id
1 'polypeptide(L)'
;IVFILGNHELWSFPSKTIDDITNIYRNIIEKNGMCFIQNELLHVDADNKIQKISCPELLQCNETELRMKLQRSKLVIFGGIGFSGYNDEFNADQGIYRQTIDRKREIQETINFEILYRKMVSVIKNKNTVILTHMPLKDWSKKEIFEKEFVYVSGHTHKNYFYDDEVYRVYSDNQIGYYNQNVKMKSFFLDSDYDIFSDYKDGIY
;
A
#
# COMPACT_ATOMS: atom_id res chain seq x y z
N ILE A 1 -4.97 -7.84 -10.83
CA ILE A 1 -4.65 -6.40 -10.66
C ILE A 1 -5.12 -5.99 -9.27
N VAL A 2 -4.29 -5.24 -8.53
CA VAL A 2 -4.60 -4.71 -7.21
C VAL A 2 -4.62 -3.19 -7.27
N PHE A 3 -5.63 -2.57 -6.69
CA PHE A 3 -5.80 -1.12 -6.61
C PHE A 3 -5.84 -0.64 -5.16
N ILE A 4 -5.32 0.56 -4.96
CA ILE A 4 -5.47 1.37 -3.75
C ILE A 4 -5.98 2.76 -4.14
N LEU A 5 -6.49 3.51 -3.18
CA LEU A 5 -6.78 4.94 -3.38
C LEU A 5 -5.52 5.79 -3.28
N GLY A 6 -5.55 6.94 -3.95
CA GLY A 6 -4.65 8.04 -3.72
C GLY A 6 -5.39 9.29 -3.22
N ASN A 7 -4.69 10.39 -3.08
CA ASN A 7 -5.28 11.66 -2.65
C ASN A 7 -6.21 12.26 -3.73
N HIS A 8 -5.96 11.99 -4.99
CA HIS A 8 -6.79 12.52 -6.10
C HIS A 8 -8.19 11.93 -6.12
N GLU A 9 -8.36 10.66 -5.73
CA GLU A 9 -9.67 10.02 -5.62
C GLU A 9 -10.53 10.74 -4.58
N LEU A 10 -9.91 11.21 -3.50
CA LEU A 10 -10.61 12.00 -2.47
C LEU A 10 -11.09 13.35 -3.04
N TRP A 11 -10.31 13.97 -3.93
CA TRP A 11 -10.67 15.25 -4.53
C TRP A 11 -11.94 15.19 -5.38
N SER A 12 -12.22 14.04 -5.97
CA SER A 12 -13.38 13.86 -6.83
C SER A 12 -14.70 13.89 -6.06
N PHE A 13 -14.66 13.73 -4.75
CA PHE A 13 -15.83 13.62 -3.89
C PHE A 13 -15.71 14.47 -2.61
N PRO A 14 -15.58 15.80 -2.71
CA PRO A 14 -15.24 16.64 -1.56
C PRO A 14 -16.29 16.67 -0.45
N SER A 15 -17.53 16.23 -0.74
CA SER A 15 -18.63 16.14 0.23
C SER A 15 -18.83 14.75 0.83
N LYS A 16 -17.99 13.78 0.47
CA LYS A 16 -18.12 12.39 0.94
C LYS A 16 -17.06 12.07 1.98
N THR A 17 -17.38 11.11 2.84
CA THR A 17 -16.42 10.55 3.77
C THR A 17 -15.41 9.64 3.05
N ILE A 18 -14.28 9.35 3.70
CA ILE A 18 -13.30 8.37 3.19
C ILE A 18 -13.98 7.00 2.99
N ASP A 19 -14.84 6.60 3.91
CA ASP A 19 -15.55 5.32 3.83
C ASP A 19 -16.50 5.27 2.63
N ASP A 20 -17.23 6.35 2.35
CA ASP A 20 -18.09 6.45 1.17
C ASP A 20 -17.27 6.33 -0.12
N ILE A 21 -16.15 7.04 -0.20
CA ILE A 21 -15.26 7.02 -1.37
C ILE A 21 -14.65 5.62 -1.53
N THR A 22 -14.17 5.03 -0.46
CA THR A 22 -13.66 3.66 -0.43
C THR A 22 -14.69 2.67 -0.98
N ASN A 23 -15.94 2.78 -0.54
CA ASN A 23 -17.01 1.89 -1.01
C ASN A 23 -17.35 2.11 -2.49
N ILE A 24 -17.33 3.34 -2.98
CA ILE A 24 -17.55 3.64 -4.39
C ILE A 24 -16.51 2.95 -5.25
N TYR A 25 -15.23 3.17 -4.96
CA TYR A 25 -14.13 2.58 -5.74
C TYR A 25 -14.08 1.06 -5.60
N ARG A 26 -14.29 0.53 -4.41
CA ARG A 26 -14.39 -0.90 -4.18
C ARG A 26 -15.43 -1.55 -5.08
N ASN A 27 -16.64 -1.01 -5.11
CA ASN A 27 -17.73 -1.55 -5.91
C ASN A 27 -17.40 -1.53 -7.41
N ILE A 28 -16.77 -0.46 -7.91
CA ILE A 28 -16.38 -0.36 -9.31
C ILE A 28 -15.28 -1.38 -9.64
N ILE A 29 -14.23 -1.45 -8.84
CA ILE A 29 -13.04 -2.25 -9.10
C ILE A 29 -13.36 -3.74 -8.98
N GLU A 30 -14.01 -4.14 -7.89
CA GLU A 30 -14.34 -5.55 -7.64
C GLU A 30 -15.40 -6.09 -8.61
N LYS A 31 -16.34 -5.26 -9.04
CA LYS A 31 -17.30 -5.62 -10.11
C LYS A 31 -16.62 -5.93 -11.45
N ASN A 32 -15.45 -5.38 -11.69
CA ASN A 32 -14.64 -5.64 -12.89
C ASN A 32 -13.59 -6.75 -12.67
N GLY A 33 -13.74 -7.57 -11.64
CA GLY A 33 -12.88 -8.74 -11.40
C GLY A 33 -11.47 -8.40 -10.91
N MET A 34 -11.26 -7.18 -10.38
CA MET A 34 -9.97 -6.74 -9.85
C MET A 34 -10.04 -6.64 -8.32
N CYS A 35 -8.89 -6.59 -7.67
CA CYS A 35 -8.81 -6.48 -6.21
C CYS A 35 -8.66 -5.03 -5.79
N PHE A 36 -9.42 -4.61 -4.81
CA PHE A 36 -9.28 -3.31 -4.16
C PHE A 36 -8.90 -3.52 -2.69
N ILE A 37 -7.91 -2.78 -2.21
CA ILE A 37 -7.48 -2.83 -0.80
C ILE A 37 -7.36 -1.42 -0.22
N GLN A 38 -7.90 -1.25 0.97
CA GLN A 38 -7.76 -0.06 1.79
C GLN A 38 -7.64 -0.48 3.25
N ASN A 39 -6.43 -0.43 3.79
CA ASN A 39 -6.09 -0.98 5.10
C ASN A 39 -6.39 -2.48 5.19
N GLU A 40 -6.18 -3.20 4.10
CA GLU A 40 -6.51 -4.61 3.94
C GLU A 40 -5.30 -5.40 3.45
N LEU A 41 -5.38 -6.70 3.60
CA LEU A 41 -4.35 -7.64 3.19
C LEU A 41 -4.90 -8.62 2.16
N LEU A 42 -4.16 -8.80 1.08
CA LEU A 42 -4.31 -9.92 0.15
C LEU A 42 -3.19 -10.93 0.39
N HIS A 43 -3.50 -12.19 0.30
CA HIS A 43 -2.47 -13.21 0.27
C HIS A 43 -2.76 -14.28 -0.78
N VAL A 44 -1.69 -14.83 -1.34
CA VAL A 44 -1.72 -15.93 -2.28
C VAL A 44 -1.15 -17.15 -1.56
N ASP A 45 -1.94 -18.21 -1.46
CA ASP A 45 -1.48 -19.45 -0.83
C ASP A 45 -0.66 -20.33 -1.79
N ALA A 46 -0.18 -21.46 -1.29
CA ALA A 46 0.60 -22.42 -2.06
C ALA A 46 -0.16 -22.97 -3.28
N ASP A 47 -1.48 -23.00 -3.23
CA ASP A 47 -2.35 -23.47 -4.31
C ASP A 47 -2.75 -22.37 -5.30
N ASN A 48 -2.09 -21.20 -5.24
CA ASN A 48 -2.38 -20.00 -6.04
C ASN A 48 -3.75 -19.35 -5.79
N LYS A 49 -4.41 -19.70 -4.69
CA LYS A 49 -5.68 -19.10 -4.34
C LYS A 49 -5.44 -17.74 -3.70
N ILE A 50 -6.12 -16.72 -4.23
CA ILE A 50 -6.10 -15.36 -3.69
C ILE A 50 -7.19 -15.25 -2.63
N GLN A 51 -6.82 -14.75 -1.45
CA GLN A 51 -7.73 -14.48 -0.35
C GLN A 51 -7.48 -13.08 0.18
N LYS A 52 -8.53 -12.44 0.68
CA LYS A 52 -8.48 -11.12 1.28
C LYS A 52 -8.84 -11.20 2.76
N ILE A 53 -8.07 -10.49 3.59
CA ILE A 53 -8.40 -10.24 4.99
C ILE A 53 -8.77 -8.76 5.09
N SER A 54 -10.02 -8.50 5.42
CA SER A 54 -10.56 -7.15 5.50
C SER A 54 -10.01 -6.36 6.69
N CYS A 55 -10.09 -5.03 6.63
CA CYS A 55 -9.68 -4.17 7.73
C CYS A 55 -10.36 -4.52 9.07
N PRO A 56 -11.69 -4.71 9.15
CA PRO A 56 -12.34 -5.15 10.39
C PRO A 56 -11.79 -6.49 10.91
N GLU A 57 -11.57 -7.45 10.01
CA GLU A 57 -11.02 -8.75 10.36
C GLU A 57 -9.57 -8.65 10.85
N LEU A 58 -8.72 -7.82 10.22
CA LEU A 58 -7.37 -7.54 10.67
C LEU A 58 -7.35 -6.90 12.07
N LEU A 59 -8.30 -6.03 12.38
CA LEU A 59 -8.41 -5.40 13.69
C LEU A 59 -8.83 -6.41 14.77
N GLN A 60 -9.76 -7.30 14.45
CA GLN A 60 -10.36 -8.23 15.42
C GLN A 60 -9.48 -9.46 15.69
N CYS A 61 -8.85 -10.05 14.67
CA CYS A 61 -8.03 -11.24 14.87
C CYS A 61 -6.81 -10.94 15.75
N ASN A 62 -6.42 -11.88 16.59
CA ASN A 62 -5.15 -11.81 17.31
C ASN A 62 -3.97 -12.26 16.43
N GLU A 63 -2.74 -12.09 16.91
CA GLU A 63 -1.53 -12.46 16.16
C GLU A 63 -1.45 -13.96 15.82
N THR A 64 -1.92 -14.82 16.71
CA THR A 64 -1.94 -16.26 16.47
C THR A 64 -2.89 -16.62 15.34
N GLU A 65 -4.09 -16.07 15.35
CA GLU A 65 -5.08 -16.27 14.29
C GLU A 65 -4.57 -15.74 12.95
N LEU A 66 -3.97 -14.55 12.93
CA LEU A 66 -3.41 -13.99 11.72
C LEU A 66 -2.25 -14.84 11.19
N ARG A 67 -1.39 -15.33 12.07
CA ARG A 67 -0.30 -16.25 11.72
C ARG A 67 -0.82 -17.55 11.08
N MET A 68 -1.88 -18.13 11.64
CA MET A 68 -2.51 -19.34 11.10
C MET A 68 -3.09 -19.08 9.70
N LYS A 69 -3.78 -17.97 9.49
CA LYS A 69 -4.32 -17.58 8.17
C LYS A 69 -3.23 -17.44 7.12
N LEU A 70 -2.08 -16.88 7.51
CA LEU A 70 -0.98 -16.61 6.59
C LEU A 70 0.06 -17.75 6.50
N GLN A 71 -0.10 -18.83 7.26
CA GLN A 71 0.89 -19.91 7.35
C GLN A 71 1.27 -20.51 5.99
N ARG A 72 0.31 -20.66 5.09
CA ARG A 72 0.50 -21.22 3.74
C ARG A 72 0.68 -20.18 2.65
N SER A 73 0.78 -18.91 3.02
CA SER A 73 0.90 -17.83 2.04
C SER A 73 2.31 -17.79 1.45
N LYS A 74 2.40 -17.75 0.14
CA LYS A 74 3.65 -17.54 -0.61
C LYS A 74 3.87 -16.08 -1.01
N LEU A 75 2.81 -15.28 -0.99
CA LEU A 75 2.85 -13.84 -1.25
C LEU A 75 1.84 -13.17 -0.34
N VAL A 76 2.23 -12.04 0.22
CA VAL A 76 1.35 -11.16 1.00
C VAL A 76 1.45 -9.75 0.44
N ILE A 77 0.31 -9.09 0.25
CA ILE A 77 0.23 -7.68 -0.15
C ILE A 77 -0.64 -6.96 0.89
N PHE A 78 -0.07 -6.03 1.60
CA PHE A 78 -0.79 -5.15 2.52
C PHE A 78 -0.76 -3.73 1.97
N GLY A 79 -1.89 -3.01 2.02
CA GLY A 79 -1.89 -1.68 1.45
C GLY A 79 -3.11 -0.81 1.71
N GLY A 80 -2.99 0.41 1.21
CA GLY A 80 -3.95 1.49 1.31
C GLY A 80 -3.32 2.84 1.02
N ILE A 81 -4.01 3.93 1.38
CA ILE A 81 -3.46 5.29 1.18
C ILE A 81 -2.17 5.48 2.01
N GLY A 82 -2.12 4.97 3.24
CA GLY A 82 -1.05 5.24 4.20
C GLY A 82 -1.26 6.55 4.95
N PHE A 83 -1.71 7.59 4.27
CA PHE A 83 -1.81 8.98 4.71
C PHE A 83 -0.46 9.60 5.10
N SER A 84 -0.43 10.89 5.37
CA SER A 84 0.81 11.65 5.62
C SER A 84 0.78 12.37 6.96
N GLY A 85 0.18 11.71 7.97
CA GLY A 85 0.03 12.30 9.29
C GLY A 85 1.34 12.62 10.02
N TYR A 86 2.45 12.05 9.59
CA TYR A 86 3.77 12.33 10.17
C TYR A 86 4.67 13.20 9.29
N ASN A 87 4.16 13.65 8.16
CA ASN A 87 4.89 14.57 7.28
C ASN A 87 4.36 16.00 7.46
N ASP A 88 5.21 16.91 7.99
CA ASP A 88 4.82 18.28 8.24
C ASP A 88 4.87 19.16 6.98
N GLU A 89 5.59 18.74 5.95
CA GLU A 89 5.71 19.46 4.68
C GLU A 89 4.57 19.13 3.71
N PHE A 90 4.07 17.90 3.74
CA PHE A 90 3.04 17.39 2.83
C PHE A 90 1.95 16.69 3.60
N ASN A 91 0.95 17.40 4.06
CA ASN A 91 -0.16 16.91 4.86
C ASN A 91 -1.47 17.63 4.53
N ALA A 92 -2.55 17.33 5.25
CA ALA A 92 -3.86 17.91 5.00
C ALA A 92 -3.87 19.45 5.09
N ASP A 93 -3.11 20.05 6.01
CA ASP A 93 -3.01 21.52 6.13
C ASP A 93 -2.33 22.16 4.91
N GLN A 94 -1.50 21.40 4.20
CA GLN A 94 -0.88 21.80 2.93
C GLN A 94 -1.77 21.55 1.72
N GLY A 95 -3.00 21.12 1.94
CA GLY A 95 -4.01 20.95 0.88
C GLY A 95 -3.84 19.71 -0.01
N ILE A 96 -3.00 18.74 0.35
CA ILE A 96 -2.77 17.55 -0.48
C ILE A 96 -4.02 16.66 -0.58
N TYR A 97 -4.96 16.76 0.35
CA TYR A 97 -6.27 16.13 0.29
C TYR A 97 -7.38 17.14 -0.01
N ARG A 98 -7.01 18.38 -0.34
CA ARG A 98 -7.92 19.52 -0.45
C ARG A 98 -8.75 19.66 0.83
N GLN A 99 -10.08 19.69 0.73
CA GLN A 99 -10.99 19.89 1.88
C GLN A 99 -11.65 18.58 2.33
N THR A 100 -11.27 17.44 1.76
CA THR A 100 -11.92 16.16 2.04
C THR A 100 -11.66 15.67 3.47
N ILE A 101 -10.46 15.90 3.96
CA ILE A 101 -10.06 15.58 5.34
C ILE A 101 -9.25 16.71 5.95
N ASP A 102 -9.39 16.90 7.25
CA ASP A 102 -8.56 17.78 8.04
C ASP A 102 -7.33 17.04 8.62
N ARG A 103 -6.42 17.81 9.21
CA ARG A 103 -5.19 17.26 9.80
C ARG A 103 -5.45 16.25 10.91
N LYS A 104 -6.50 16.46 11.71
CA LYS A 104 -6.84 15.56 12.81
C LYS A 104 -7.29 14.19 12.27
N ARG A 105 -8.14 14.19 11.24
CA ARG A 105 -8.58 12.96 10.61
C ARG A 105 -7.42 12.26 9.91
N GLU A 106 -6.57 12.98 9.22
CA GLU A 106 -5.37 12.43 8.59
C GLU A 106 -4.47 11.72 9.59
N ILE A 107 -4.14 12.36 10.71
CA ILE A 107 -3.33 11.74 11.77
C ILE A 107 -3.98 10.44 12.28
N GLN A 108 -5.30 10.45 12.49
CA GLN A 108 -6.00 9.25 12.94
C GLN A 108 -5.92 8.11 11.91
N GLU A 109 -6.11 8.40 10.63
CA GLU A 109 -5.99 7.40 9.57
C GLU A 109 -4.57 6.87 9.42
N THR A 110 -3.57 7.74 9.58
CA THR A 110 -2.16 7.35 9.60
C THR A 110 -1.86 6.38 10.75
N ILE A 111 -2.34 6.71 11.96
CA ILE A 111 -2.18 5.84 13.14
C ILE A 111 -2.86 4.49 12.92
N ASN A 112 -4.07 4.48 12.39
CA ASN A 112 -4.81 3.25 12.10
C ASN A 112 -4.04 2.36 11.12
N PHE A 113 -3.51 2.96 10.06
CA PHE A 113 -2.69 2.23 9.08
C PHE A 113 -1.41 1.67 9.70
N GLU A 114 -0.68 2.47 10.47
CA GLU A 114 0.56 2.04 11.14
C GLU A 114 0.31 0.90 12.13
N ILE A 115 -0.78 0.93 12.89
CA ILE A 115 -1.16 -0.16 13.82
C ILE A 115 -1.35 -1.48 13.05
N LEU A 116 -2.09 -1.46 11.94
CA LEU A 116 -2.32 -2.66 11.13
C LEU A 116 -1.02 -3.16 10.50
N TYR A 117 -0.19 -2.27 9.99
CA TYR A 117 1.12 -2.60 9.45
C TYR A 117 1.99 -3.30 10.52
N ARG A 118 2.10 -2.74 11.72
CA ARG A 118 2.90 -3.34 12.81
C ARG A 118 2.37 -4.69 13.22
N LYS A 119 1.06 -4.86 13.29
CA LYS A 119 0.44 -6.15 13.58
C LYS A 119 0.76 -7.18 12.50
N MET A 120 0.75 -6.79 11.24
CA MET A 120 1.14 -7.67 10.14
C MET A 120 2.63 -8.04 10.24
N VAL A 121 3.52 -7.07 10.46
CA VAL A 121 4.96 -7.29 10.61
C VAL A 121 5.28 -8.26 11.74
N SER A 122 4.55 -8.20 12.86
CA SER A 122 4.79 -9.09 14.01
C SER A 122 4.55 -10.58 13.68
N VAL A 123 3.75 -10.88 12.67
CA VAL A 123 3.38 -12.26 12.31
C VAL A 123 4.01 -12.76 11.02
N ILE A 124 4.34 -11.88 10.10
CA ILE A 124 4.95 -12.23 8.82
C ILE A 124 6.47 -12.23 8.97
N LYS A 125 7.06 -13.39 8.79
CA LYS A 125 8.51 -13.58 8.79
C LYS A 125 8.90 -14.39 7.56
N ASN A 126 9.94 -13.95 6.87
CA ASN A 126 10.55 -14.68 5.74
C ASN A 126 9.53 -15.05 4.66
N LYS A 127 8.72 -14.08 4.23
CA LYS A 127 7.74 -14.25 3.16
C LYS A 127 7.84 -13.11 2.17
N ASN A 128 7.56 -13.40 0.91
CA ASN A 128 7.40 -12.37 -0.11
C ASN A 128 6.27 -11.43 0.29
N THR A 129 6.63 -10.24 0.73
CA THR A 129 5.68 -9.26 1.24
C THR A 129 5.82 -7.95 0.51
N VAL A 130 4.72 -7.46 -0.03
CA VAL A 130 4.62 -6.16 -0.69
C VAL A 130 3.79 -5.22 0.18
N ILE A 131 4.34 -4.07 0.49
CA ILE A 131 3.62 -2.97 1.12
C ILE A 131 3.29 -1.97 0.01
N LEU A 132 2.02 -1.90 -0.33
CA LEU A 132 1.51 -1.06 -1.42
C LEU A 132 0.77 0.14 -0.84
N THR A 133 1.38 1.33 -0.92
CA THR A 133 0.78 2.55 -0.38
C THR A 133 0.78 3.68 -1.42
N HIS A 134 -0.16 4.61 -1.28
CA HIS A 134 -0.07 5.84 -2.05
C HIS A 134 1.01 6.76 -1.47
N MET A 135 1.04 6.94 -0.16
CA MET A 135 2.06 7.75 0.52
C MET A 135 3.34 6.95 0.79
N PRO A 136 4.52 7.57 0.72
CA PRO A 136 5.79 6.95 1.10
C PRO A 136 5.82 6.53 2.58
N LEU A 137 6.66 5.55 2.92
CA LEU A 137 6.81 5.04 4.29
C LEU A 137 7.05 6.15 5.32
N LYS A 138 7.91 7.10 5.00
CA LYS A 138 8.25 8.24 5.88
C LYS A 138 7.04 9.09 6.29
N ASP A 139 5.98 9.07 5.49
CA ASP A 139 4.79 9.89 5.72
C ASP A 139 3.84 9.24 6.72
N TRP A 140 3.85 7.90 6.81
CA TRP A 140 2.92 7.15 7.64
C TRP A 140 3.55 6.28 8.73
N SER A 141 4.88 6.19 8.81
CA SER A 141 5.59 5.47 9.88
C SER A 141 6.49 6.39 10.67
N LYS A 142 6.27 6.48 11.98
CA LYS A 142 7.08 7.32 12.89
C LYS A 142 8.56 6.94 12.94
N LYS A 143 8.88 5.68 12.67
CA LYS A 143 10.26 5.18 12.79
C LYS A 143 10.99 5.16 11.46
N GLU A 144 10.28 5.34 10.36
CA GLU A 144 10.85 5.24 9.00
C GLU A 144 11.69 3.94 8.80
N ILE A 145 11.29 2.85 9.48
CA ILE A 145 12.02 1.59 9.43
C ILE A 145 11.39 0.68 8.40
N PHE A 146 12.18 0.32 7.42
CA PHE A 146 11.84 -0.71 6.46
C PHE A 146 12.13 -2.09 7.03
N GLU A 147 11.18 -2.99 6.89
CA GLU A 147 11.38 -4.38 7.29
C GLU A 147 12.23 -5.11 6.25
N LYS A 148 13.15 -5.92 6.74
CA LYS A 148 13.98 -6.76 5.90
C LYS A 148 13.13 -7.67 5.00
N GLU A 149 13.55 -7.86 3.77
CA GLU A 149 12.90 -8.73 2.78
C GLU A 149 11.52 -8.25 2.28
N PHE A 150 11.02 -7.11 2.78
CA PHE A 150 9.80 -6.53 2.27
C PHE A 150 10.07 -5.63 1.07
N VAL A 151 9.06 -5.53 0.23
CA VAL A 151 9.04 -4.61 -0.91
C VAL A 151 8.05 -3.50 -0.63
N TYR A 152 8.51 -2.27 -0.74
CA TYR A 152 7.68 -1.09 -0.56
C TYR A 152 7.42 -0.44 -1.90
N VAL A 153 6.16 -0.34 -2.28
CA VAL A 153 5.73 0.32 -3.50
C VAL A 153 4.88 1.52 -3.12
N SER A 154 5.28 2.70 -3.56
CA SER A 154 4.54 3.93 -3.27
C SER A 154 4.42 4.83 -4.49
N GLY A 155 3.39 5.68 -4.49
CA GLY A 155 3.15 6.72 -5.47
C GLY A 155 3.40 8.12 -4.93
N HIS A 156 2.50 9.05 -5.18
CA HIS A 156 2.39 10.40 -4.66
C HIS A 156 3.52 11.38 -5.01
N THR A 157 4.77 10.96 -4.88
CA THR A 157 5.94 11.84 -5.01
C THR A 157 6.16 12.38 -6.41
N HIS A 158 5.50 11.82 -7.42
CA HIS A 158 5.74 12.14 -8.81
C HIS A 158 7.23 12.00 -9.22
N LYS A 159 7.93 11.10 -8.57
CA LYS A 159 9.33 10.77 -8.87
C LYS A 159 9.50 9.29 -9.04
N ASN A 160 10.18 8.89 -10.08
CA ASN A 160 10.57 7.52 -10.30
C ASN A 160 11.89 7.26 -9.60
N TYR A 161 11.91 6.38 -8.63
CA TYR A 161 13.14 5.90 -8.02
C TYR A 161 13.01 4.44 -7.62
N PHE A 162 14.15 3.80 -7.54
CA PHE A 162 14.34 2.48 -7.01
C PHE A 162 15.49 2.53 -6.00
N TYR A 163 15.34 1.85 -4.91
CA TYR A 163 16.36 1.70 -3.91
C TYR A 163 16.39 0.26 -3.41
N ASP A 164 17.57 -0.35 -3.45
CA ASP A 164 17.85 -1.69 -2.94
C ASP A 164 19.22 -1.65 -2.26
N ASP A 165 19.26 -1.95 -0.97
CA ASP A 165 20.49 -2.01 -0.17
C ASP A 165 20.76 -3.42 0.38
N GLU A 166 20.21 -4.44 -0.26
CA GLU A 166 20.28 -5.84 0.15
C GLU A 166 19.44 -6.18 1.40
N VAL A 167 18.87 -5.19 2.05
CA VAL A 167 18.04 -5.36 3.26
C VAL A 167 16.57 -5.12 2.97
N TYR A 168 16.26 -4.07 2.26
CA TYR A 168 14.90 -3.72 1.87
C TYR A 168 14.87 -3.08 0.47
N ARG A 169 13.72 -3.10 -0.14
CA ARG A 169 13.54 -2.65 -1.52
C ARG A 169 12.39 -1.67 -1.62
N VAL A 170 12.66 -0.53 -2.18
CA VAL A 170 11.69 0.55 -2.32
C VAL A 170 11.50 0.90 -3.78
N TYR A 171 10.26 0.86 -4.24
CA TYR A 171 9.86 1.35 -5.53
C TYR A 171 8.93 2.53 -5.35
N SER A 172 9.29 3.65 -5.94
CA SER A 172 8.37 4.75 -6.14
C SER A 172 8.06 4.85 -7.60
N ASP A 173 6.79 4.80 -7.91
CA ASP A 173 6.34 4.87 -9.28
C ASP A 173 5.47 6.08 -9.51
N ASN A 174 5.85 6.85 -10.51
CA ASN A 174 5.08 7.97 -10.94
C ASN A 174 5.00 7.98 -12.46
N GLN A 175 4.07 7.23 -12.95
CA GLN A 175 3.91 7.00 -14.38
C GLN A 175 3.32 8.18 -15.10
N ILE A 176 2.35 8.82 -14.49
CA ILE A 176 1.56 9.86 -15.12
C ILE A 176 1.72 11.13 -14.30
N GLY A 177 2.72 11.93 -14.64
CA GLY A 177 2.88 13.26 -14.07
C GLY A 177 1.95 14.27 -14.75
N TYR A 178 1.76 15.43 -14.14
CA TYR A 178 0.92 16.50 -14.68
C TYR A 178 1.35 16.98 -16.08
N TYR A 179 2.63 16.84 -16.40
CA TYR A 179 3.22 17.32 -17.64
C TYR A 179 3.75 16.19 -18.54
N ASN A 180 3.88 14.99 -18.03
CA ASN A 180 4.39 13.85 -18.76
C ASN A 180 3.30 12.81 -18.95
N GLN A 181 2.87 12.63 -20.19
CA GLN A 181 1.83 11.66 -20.57
C GLN A 181 2.41 10.30 -20.96
N ASN A 182 3.72 10.13 -20.90
CA ASN A 182 4.36 8.85 -21.22
C ASN A 182 4.21 7.92 -20.00
N VAL A 183 3.40 6.90 -20.16
CA VAL A 183 3.26 5.85 -19.16
C VAL A 183 4.50 4.96 -19.20
N LYS A 184 5.22 4.87 -18.10
CA LYS A 184 6.29 3.90 -17.90
C LYS A 184 5.83 2.86 -16.91
N MET A 185 5.74 1.62 -17.34
CA MET A 185 5.45 0.52 -16.44
C MET A 185 6.74 -0.13 -15.95
N LYS A 186 6.79 -0.42 -14.68
CA LYS A 186 7.88 -1.12 -14.04
C LYS A 186 7.47 -2.53 -13.71
N SER A 187 8.39 -3.46 -13.87
CA SER A 187 8.18 -4.84 -13.48
C SER A 187 9.31 -5.33 -12.58
N PHE A 188 8.96 -6.14 -11.63
CA PHE A 188 9.90 -6.85 -10.77
C PHE A 188 9.38 -8.26 -10.50
N PHE A 189 10.28 -9.17 -10.22
CA PHE A 189 9.95 -10.53 -9.84
C PHE A 189 10.13 -10.68 -8.33
N LEU A 190 9.15 -11.32 -7.70
CA LEU A 190 9.28 -11.86 -6.36
C LEU A 190 9.60 -13.34 -6.52
N ASP A 191 10.83 -13.72 -6.28
CA ASP A 191 11.21 -15.12 -6.26
C ASP A 191 11.31 -15.60 -4.81
N SER A 192 10.59 -16.68 -4.51
CA SER A 192 10.59 -17.28 -3.18
C SER A 192 11.89 -18.02 -2.85
N ASP A 193 12.64 -18.43 -3.87
CA ASP A 193 13.85 -19.24 -3.74
C ASP A 193 15.12 -18.42 -3.85
N TYR A 194 15.02 -17.22 -4.41
CA TYR A 194 16.12 -16.28 -4.57
C TYR A 194 15.70 -14.92 -4.04
N ASP A 195 16.42 -14.37 -3.11
CA ASP A 195 16.26 -13.03 -2.56
C ASP A 195 16.46 -11.91 -3.60
N ILE A 196 16.06 -12.10 -4.84
CA ILE A 196 16.45 -11.19 -5.88
C ILE A 196 15.23 -10.74 -6.67
N PHE A 197 15.02 -9.45 -6.64
CA PHE A 197 14.41 -8.73 -7.73
C PHE A 197 15.35 -8.81 -8.96
N SER A 198 15.25 -9.86 -9.73
CA SER A 198 15.87 -9.84 -11.03
C SER A 198 15.05 -8.92 -11.92
N ASP A 199 15.64 -7.88 -12.40
CA ASP A 199 15.16 -7.00 -13.46
C ASP A 199 14.04 -5.99 -13.09
N TYR A 200 14.43 -4.96 -12.37
CA TYR A 200 13.75 -3.69 -12.51
C TYR A 200 14.01 -3.18 -13.94
N LYS A 201 13.05 -3.34 -14.82
CA LYS A 201 13.10 -2.78 -16.18
C LYS A 201 12.11 -1.63 -16.28
N ASP A 202 12.60 -0.47 -16.70
CA ASP A 202 11.74 0.58 -17.22
C ASP A 202 11.11 0.06 -18.52
N GLY A 203 9.88 -0.40 -18.45
CA GLY A 203 9.09 -0.76 -19.60
C GLY A 203 8.39 0.48 -20.16
N ILE A 204 8.54 0.74 -21.44
CA ILE A 204 7.68 1.66 -22.21
C ILE A 204 6.70 0.76 -22.95
N TYR A 205 5.41 0.89 -22.62
CA TYR A 205 4.32 0.26 -23.36
C TYR A 205 3.46 1.31 -23.99
#